data_c62af96a7f0ca45cc5297bab5d7fd0d5
#
_entry.id   c62af96a7f0ca45cc5297bab5d7fd0d5
#
_cell.length_a   1.000
_cell.length_b   1.000
_cell.length_c   1.000
_cell.angle_alpha   90.00
_cell.angle_beta   90.00
_cell.angle_gamma   90.00
#
_symmetry.space_group_name_H-M   'P 1'
#
loop_
_entity.id
_entity.type
_entity.pdbx_description
1 polymer ?
#
loop_
_entity_poly.entity_id
_entity_poly.type
_entity_poly.pdbx_seq_one_letter_code
_entity_poly.pdbx_strand_id
1 'polypeptide(L)'
;EINTSDKSYYKFEQQLFHEFYKKGLAYRKKSLVNWDPVDMTVLANEQVIDGKGWRTGAEVELKEIETWFLKITAYADELEEGLEKIDWPENVKNMQKNWIGKSRGTEISFETERGDVLKAFTTRPDTLFGVTFFGISPNHPFVTELSNSDEDISKFLNDAKKISSAEADQVKAEKLGYKTKVNII
;
A
#
# COMPACT_ATOMS: atom_id res chain seq x y z
N GLU A 1 -21.25 32.99 13.39
CA GLU A 1 -19.91 32.53 12.96
C GLU A 1 -19.62 31.19 13.62
N ILE A 2 -19.05 30.25 12.88
CA ILE A 2 -18.68 28.89 13.35
C ILE A 2 -17.18 28.79 13.31
N ASN A 3 -16.56 28.35 14.42
CA ASN A 3 -15.14 28.04 14.48
C ASN A 3 -14.99 26.54 14.68
N THR A 4 -14.48 25.84 13.66
CA THR A 4 -14.32 24.38 13.67
C THR A 4 -13.24 23.90 14.63
N SER A 5 -12.34 24.77 15.10
CA SER A 5 -11.33 24.46 16.11
C SER A 5 -11.82 24.60 17.55
N ASP A 6 -13.06 25.05 17.77
CA ASP A 6 -13.64 25.16 19.10
C ASP A 6 -14.04 23.79 19.67
N LYS A 7 -13.82 23.61 20.96
CA LYS A 7 -14.21 22.39 21.69
C LYS A 7 -15.69 22.05 21.55
N SER A 8 -16.54 23.08 21.47
CA SER A 8 -17.97 22.91 21.26
C SER A 8 -18.33 22.30 19.92
N TYR A 9 -17.45 22.46 18.91
CA TYR A 9 -17.61 21.89 17.57
C TYR A 9 -16.96 20.52 17.46
N TYR A 10 -15.63 20.39 17.66
CA TYR A 10 -14.91 19.15 17.38
C TYR A 10 -15.23 18.01 18.37
N LYS A 11 -15.88 18.27 19.50
CA LYS A 11 -16.35 17.21 20.42
C LYS A 11 -17.22 16.16 19.73
N PHE A 12 -18.01 16.55 18.73
CA PHE A 12 -18.87 15.64 17.97
C PHE A 12 -18.06 14.77 17.01
N GLU A 13 -17.00 15.32 16.42
CA GLU A 13 -16.06 14.55 15.59
C GLU A 13 -15.32 13.51 16.42
N GLN A 14 -14.88 13.88 17.63
CA GLN A 14 -14.26 12.93 18.58
C GLN A 14 -15.25 11.85 19.02
N GLN A 15 -16.53 12.22 19.24
CA GLN A 15 -17.56 11.24 19.56
C GLN A 15 -17.79 10.27 18.40
N LEU A 16 -17.86 10.76 17.16
CA LEU A 16 -18.00 9.93 15.97
C LEU A 16 -16.83 8.96 15.82
N PHE A 17 -15.59 9.45 15.99
CA PHE A 17 -14.40 8.60 15.97
C PHE A 17 -14.45 7.51 17.04
N HIS A 18 -14.90 7.84 18.25
CA HIS A 18 -15.06 6.88 19.33
C HIS A 18 -16.10 5.78 19.02
N GLU A 19 -17.20 6.16 18.34
CA GLU A 19 -18.18 5.17 17.88
C GLU A 19 -17.59 4.25 16.78
N PHE A 20 -16.78 4.78 15.86
CA PHE A 20 -16.05 3.97 14.89
C PHE A 20 -15.09 3.00 15.58
N TYR A 21 -14.37 3.45 16.59
CA TYR A 21 -13.47 2.60 17.36
C TYR A 21 -14.22 1.48 18.09
N LYS A 22 -15.33 1.79 18.77
CA LYS A 22 -16.18 0.78 19.44
C LYS A 22 -16.73 -0.28 18.48
N LYS A 23 -17.04 0.11 17.26
CA LYS A 23 -17.51 -0.80 16.20
C LYS A 23 -16.39 -1.56 15.48
N GLY A 24 -15.13 -1.35 15.86
CA GLY A 24 -13.97 -1.95 15.21
C GLY A 24 -13.71 -1.45 13.80
N LEU A 25 -14.28 -0.30 13.43
CA LEU A 25 -14.06 0.39 12.15
C LEU A 25 -12.81 1.28 12.16
N ALA A 26 -12.41 1.75 13.34
CA ALA A 26 -11.13 2.42 13.55
C ALA A 26 -10.21 1.50 14.37
N TYR A 27 -8.96 1.36 13.95
CA TYR A 27 -7.98 0.49 14.62
C TYR A 27 -6.58 1.06 14.47
N ARG A 28 -5.66 0.59 15.32
CA ARG A 28 -4.23 0.97 15.23
C ARG A 28 -3.41 -0.19 14.69
N LYS A 29 -2.45 0.13 13.84
CA LYS A 29 -1.40 -0.79 13.41
C LYS A 29 -0.13 -0.02 13.06
N LYS A 30 0.99 -0.74 13.08
CA LYS A 30 2.24 -0.25 12.52
C LYS A 30 2.18 -0.24 11.00
N SER A 31 2.64 0.84 10.40
CA SER A 31 2.73 0.99 8.94
C SER A 31 3.92 1.86 8.57
N LEU A 32 4.50 1.58 7.42
CA LEU A 32 5.49 2.46 6.81
C LEU A 32 4.79 3.74 6.33
N VAL A 33 5.34 4.88 6.71
CA VAL A 33 4.85 6.21 6.32
C VAL A 33 6.01 7.04 5.81
N ASN A 34 5.69 8.01 4.95
CA ASN A 34 6.66 9.02 4.54
C ASN A 34 6.89 9.97 5.72
N TRP A 35 8.13 10.06 6.18
CA TRP A 35 8.53 10.87 7.31
C TRP A 35 9.45 12.01 6.86
N ASP A 36 9.08 13.24 7.21
CA ASP A 36 9.95 14.40 7.06
C ASP A 36 10.77 14.57 8.35
N PRO A 37 12.11 14.39 8.29
CA PRO A 37 12.95 14.47 9.47
C PRO A 37 13.16 15.90 9.97
N VAL A 38 12.90 16.92 9.16
CA VAL A 38 13.03 18.34 9.52
C VAL A 38 11.76 18.84 10.18
N ASP A 39 10.61 18.63 9.58
CA ASP A 39 9.31 18.99 10.15
C ASP A 39 8.82 17.99 11.20
N MET A 40 9.50 16.85 11.39
CA MET A 40 9.15 15.80 12.34
C MET A 40 7.70 15.34 12.19
N THR A 41 7.24 15.17 10.94
CA THR A 41 5.85 14.85 10.62
C THR A 41 5.71 13.80 9.53
N VAL A 42 4.53 13.18 9.48
CA VAL A 42 4.14 12.26 8.41
C VAL A 42 3.62 13.06 7.22
N LEU A 43 4.05 12.67 6.02
CA LEU A 43 3.62 13.25 4.76
C LEU A 43 2.71 12.28 3.99
N ALA A 44 1.64 12.80 3.40
CA ALA A 44 0.88 12.08 2.38
C ALA A 44 1.73 11.94 1.10
N ASN A 45 1.37 10.98 0.24
CA ASN A 45 2.12 10.75 -1.00
C ASN A 45 2.20 12.00 -1.88
N GLU A 46 1.13 12.80 -1.93
CA GLU A 46 1.04 14.04 -2.70
C GLU A 46 1.95 15.17 -2.15
N GLN A 47 2.41 15.00 -0.92
CA GLN A 47 3.33 15.95 -0.25
C GLN A 47 4.81 15.56 -0.42
N VAL A 48 5.07 14.47 -1.14
CA VAL A 48 6.42 14.04 -1.51
C VAL A 48 6.65 14.33 -2.98
N ILE A 49 7.57 15.23 -3.28
CA ILE A 49 7.93 15.67 -4.64
C ILE A 49 9.39 15.30 -4.88
N ASP A 50 9.66 14.46 -5.87
CA ASP A 50 11.01 13.98 -6.20
C ASP A 50 11.77 13.41 -4.98
N GLY A 51 11.06 12.66 -4.12
CA GLY A 51 11.62 12.07 -2.91
C GLY A 51 11.84 13.05 -1.75
N LYS A 52 11.38 14.30 -1.87
CA LYS A 52 11.56 15.37 -0.88
C LYS A 52 10.23 15.87 -0.35
N GLY A 53 10.23 16.29 0.90
CA GLY A 53 9.09 16.97 1.51
C GLY A 53 8.76 18.29 0.81
N TRP A 54 7.50 18.48 0.41
CA TRP A 54 7.03 19.61 -0.37
C TRP A 54 7.30 20.99 0.27
N ARG A 55 7.38 21.03 1.60
CA ARG A 55 7.59 22.26 2.39
C ARG A 55 9.04 22.47 2.77
N THR A 56 9.72 21.45 3.26
CA THR A 56 11.08 21.54 3.80
C THR A 56 12.16 21.33 2.75
N GLY A 57 11.84 20.58 1.68
CA GLY A 57 12.83 20.12 0.70
C GLY A 57 13.78 19.04 1.24
N ALA A 58 13.56 18.57 2.48
CA ALA A 58 14.32 17.47 3.07
C ALA A 58 14.02 16.14 2.37
N GLU A 59 15.02 15.26 2.29
CA GLU A 59 14.80 13.88 1.82
C GLU A 59 13.86 13.16 2.76
N VAL A 60 12.82 12.53 2.19
CA VAL A 60 11.80 11.80 2.93
C VAL A 60 12.31 10.41 3.29
N GLU A 61 12.11 10.02 4.53
CA GLU A 61 12.45 8.70 5.05
C GLU A 61 11.19 7.83 5.16
N LEU A 62 11.31 6.52 4.88
CA LEU A 62 10.27 5.57 5.22
C LEU A 62 10.45 5.14 6.67
N LYS A 63 9.47 5.46 7.53
CA LYS A 63 9.51 5.18 8.96
C LYS A 63 8.30 4.33 9.37
N GLU A 64 8.56 3.27 10.13
CA GLU A 64 7.48 2.48 10.71
C GLU A 64 6.96 3.18 11.98
N ILE A 65 5.70 3.58 11.94
CA ILE A 65 5.01 4.16 13.10
C ILE A 65 3.68 3.49 13.34
N GLU A 66 3.23 3.52 14.59
CA GLU A 66 1.89 3.09 14.94
C GLU A 66 0.90 4.23 14.69
N THR A 67 -0.03 4.01 13.76
CA THR A 67 -1.02 5.03 13.38
C THR A 67 -2.43 4.45 13.28
N TRP A 68 -3.41 5.34 13.15
CA TRP A 68 -4.82 4.99 13.02
C TRP A 68 -5.19 4.66 11.58
N PHE A 69 -6.02 3.64 11.45
CA PHE A 69 -6.62 3.24 10.18
C PHE A 69 -8.13 3.13 10.32
N LEU A 70 -8.84 3.46 9.25
CA LEU A 70 -10.26 3.16 9.09
C LEU A 70 -10.41 1.91 8.22
N LYS A 71 -11.33 1.02 8.61
CA LYS A 71 -11.60 -0.23 7.89
C LYS A 71 -12.53 0.03 6.69
N ILE A 72 -12.05 0.83 5.74
CA ILE A 72 -12.85 1.30 4.59
C ILE A 72 -13.38 0.16 3.71
N THR A 73 -12.68 -0.98 3.66
CA THR A 73 -13.09 -2.15 2.86
C THR A 73 -14.19 -2.98 3.51
N ALA A 74 -14.58 -2.68 4.77
CA ALA A 74 -15.64 -3.43 5.46
C ALA A 74 -17.01 -3.34 4.77
N TYR A 75 -17.23 -2.27 4.01
CA TYR A 75 -18.47 -2.02 3.29
C TYR A 75 -18.33 -2.11 1.76
N ALA A 76 -17.20 -2.62 1.26
CA ALA A 76 -16.93 -2.62 -0.18
C ALA A 76 -17.98 -3.40 -0.98
N ASP A 77 -18.35 -4.59 -0.52
CA ASP A 77 -19.38 -5.42 -1.16
C ASP A 77 -20.75 -4.75 -1.11
N GLU A 78 -21.14 -4.20 0.06
CA GLU A 78 -22.42 -3.50 0.24
C GLU A 78 -22.52 -2.25 -0.65
N LEU A 79 -21.42 -1.51 -0.77
CA LEU A 79 -21.34 -0.33 -1.66
C LEU A 79 -21.49 -0.74 -3.13
N GLU A 80 -20.81 -1.80 -3.57
CA GLU A 80 -20.91 -2.29 -4.95
C GLU A 80 -22.34 -2.77 -5.27
N GLU A 81 -22.94 -3.58 -4.39
CA GLU A 81 -24.33 -4.04 -4.56
C GLU A 81 -25.34 -2.90 -4.50
N GLY A 82 -25.05 -1.87 -3.71
CA GLY A 82 -25.88 -0.67 -3.57
C GLY A 82 -25.99 0.13 -4.87
N LEU A 83 -24.98 0.07 -5.75
CA LEU A 83 -24.99 0.76 -7.04
C LEU A 83 -26.15 0.29 -7.97
N GLU A 84 -26.59 -0.96 -7.82
CA GLU A 84 -27.71 -1.49 -8.61
C GLU A 84 -29.07 -0.95 -8.14
N LYS A 85 -29.14 -0.41 -6.93
CA LYS A 85 -30.38 0.08 -6.29
C LYS A 85 -30.63 1.58 -6.49
N ILE A 86 -29.66 2.29 -7.05
CA ILE A 86 -29.73 3.75 -7.23
C ILE A 86 -29.85 4.12 -8.71
N ASP A 87 -30.59 5.18 -8.99
CA ASP A 87 -30.77 5.69 -10.35
C ASP A 87 -29.65 6.70 -10.70
N TRP A 88 -28.44 6.18 -10.84
CA TRP A 88 -27.29 6.95 -11.31
C TRP A 88 -26.95 6.64 -12.75
N PRO A 89 -26.35 7.58 -13.50
CA PRO A 89 -25.85 7.31 -14.84
C PRO A 89 -24.83 6.16 -14.84
N GLU A 90 -24.88 5.30 -15.85
CA GLU A 90 -24.06 4.10 -15.96
C GLU A 90 -22.54 4.40 -15.92
N ASN A 91 -22.11 5.50 -16.51
CA ASN A 91 -20.71 5.91 -16.45
C ASN A 91 -20.25 6.18 -15.00
N VAL A 92 -21.12 6.77 -14.17
CA VAL A 92 -20.81 7.02 -12.74
C VAL A 92 -20.78 5.71 -11.96
N LYS A 93 -21.73 4.80 -12.19
CA LYS A 93 -21.73 3.46 -11.58
C LYS A 93 -20.45 2.71 -11.93
N ASN A 94 -20.03 2.74 -13.19
CA ASN A 94 -18.79 2.09 -13.63
C ASN A 94 -17.55 2.72 -13.00
N MET A 95 -17.49 4.04 -12.83
CA MET A 95 -16.40 4.70 -12.10
C MET A 95 -16.33 4.22 -10.66
N GLN A 96 -17.46 4.09 -9.96
CA GLN A 96 -17.50 3.58 -8.58
C GLN A 96 -17.09 2.11 -8.50
N LYS A 97 -17.58 1.25 -9.40
CA LYS A 97 -17.17 -0.16 -9.46
C LYS A 97 -15.66 -0.30 -9.69
N ASN A 98 -15.11 0.47 -10.61
CA ASN A 98 -13.68 0.48 -10.91
C ASN A 98 -12.86 1.00 -9.70
N TRP A 99 -13.37 1.98 -8.96
CA TRP A 99 -12.73 2.49 -7.74
C TRP A 99 -12.72 1.46 -6.62
N ILE A 100 -13.83 0.76 -6.38
CA ILE A 100 -13.93 -0.34 -5.41
C ILE A 100 -12.98 -1.46 -5.81
N GLY A 101 -12.89 -1.77 -7.11
CA GLY A 101 -11.88 -2.65 -7.69
C GLY A 101 -12.00 -4.10 -7.21
N LYS A 102 -13.20 -4.63 -7.06
CA LYS A 102 -13.40 -6.03 -6.65
C LYS A 102 -12.71 -6.97 -7.63
N SER A 103 -11.79 -7.77 -7.11
CA SER A 103 -11.03 -8.75 -7.87
C SER A 103 -11.22 -10.15 -7.28
N ARG A 104 -11.39 -11.13 -8.16
CA ARG A 104 -11.44 -12.55 -7.79
C ARG A 104 -10.25 -13.27 -8.41
N GLY A 105 -9.59 -14.08 -7.62
CA GLY A 105 -8.43 -14.84 -8.08
C GLY A 105 -8.04 -15.94 -7.10
N THR A 106 -6.88 -16.51 -7.34
CA THR A 106 -6.33 -17.62 -6.57
C THR A 106 -4.99 -17.21 -5.97
N GLU A 107 -4.80 -17.50 -4.70
CA GLU A 107 -3.49 -17.45 -4.07
C GLU A 107 -2.76 -18.77 -4.35
N ILE A 108 -1.56 -18.68 -4.91
CA ILE A 108 -0.72 -19.81 -5.26
C ILE A 108 0.53 -19.75 -4.39
N SER A 109 0.88 -20.88 -3.78
CA SER A 109 2.11 -21.04 -3.01
C SER A 109 3.19 -21.65 -3.86
N PHE A 110 4.37 -21.05 -3.86
CA PHE A 110 5.57 -21.52 -4.53
C PHE A 110 6.62 -21.86 -3.49
N GLU A 111 7.20 -23.03 -3.58
CA GLU A 111 8.29 -23.45 -2.72
C GLU A 111 9.63 -23.08 -3.37
N THR A 112 10.57 -22.60 -2.56
CA THR A 112 11.93 -22.32 -2.99
C THR A 112 12.82 -23.54 -2.72
N GLU A 113 13.96 -23.66 -3.42
CA GLU A 113 14.97 -24.68 -3.15
C GLU A 113 15.56 -24.62 -1.73
N ARG A 114 15.31 -23.53 -0.99
CA ARG A 114 15.69 -23.34 0.42
C ARG A 114 14.61 -23.83 1.40
N GLY A 115 13.43 -24.21 0.91
CA GLY A 115 12.27 -24.62 1.72
C GLY A 115 11.39 -23.44 2.18
N ASP A 116 11.63 -22.21 1.71
CA ASP A 116 10.75 -21.09 1.97
C ASP A 116 9.51 -21.16 1.09
N VAL A 117 8.36 -20.70 1.59
CA VAL A 117 7.11 -20.66 0.83
C VAL A 117 6.78 -19.21 0.50
N LEU A 118 6.71 -18.91 -0.79
CA LEU A 118 6.31 -17.60 -1.32
C LEU A 118 4.91 -17.69 -1.91
N LYS A 119 4.10 -16.67 -1.68
CA LYS A 119 2.72 -16.62 -2.13
C LYS A 119 2.52 -15.52 -3.17
N ALA A 120 1.78 -15.84 -4.21
CA ALA A 120 1.35 -14.88 -5.23
C ALA A 120 -0.14 -14.99 -5.47
N PHE A 121 -0.81 -13.84 -5.57
CA PHE A 121 -2.20 -13.77 -6.00
C PHE A 121 -2.27 -13.55 -7.50
N THR A 122 -3.13 -14.31 -8.19
CA THR A 122 -3.38 -14.13 -9.61
C THR A 122 -4.86 -14.22 -9.96
N THR A 123 -5.31 -13.40 -10.89
CA THR A 123 -6.65 -13.49 -11.50
C THR A 123 -6.67 -14.48 -12.67
N ARG A 124 -5.51 -14.98 -13.09
CA ARG A 124 -5.32 -15.87 -14.22
C ARG A 124 -4.56 -17.15 -13.82
N PRO A 125 -5.15 -18.02 -12.97
CA PRO A 125 -4.50 -19.26 -12.56
C PRO A 125 -4.23 -20.22 -13.71
N ASP A 126 -4.95 -20.09 -14.80
CA ASP A 126 -4.77 -20.84 -16.07
C ASP A 126 -3.40 -20.61 -16.70
N THR A 127 -2.72 -19.51 -16.41
CA THR A 127 -1.38 -19.20 -16.94
C THR A 127 -0.24 -19.79 -16.13
N LEU A 128 -0.54 -20.49 -15.02
CA LEU A 128 0.47 -21.03 -14.11
C LEU A 128 1.54 -21.87 -14.80
N PHE A 129 1.15 -22.72 -15.77
CA PHE A 129 2.08 -23.59 -16.49
C PHE A 129 3.08 -22.84 -17.40
N GLY A 130 2.83 -21.55 -17.64
CA GLY A 130 3.72 -20.67 -18.40
C GLY A 130 4.63 -19.78 -17.53
N VAL A 131 4.62 -19.96 -16.21
CA VAL A 131 5.44 -19.15 -15.30
C VAL A 131 6.92 -19.46 -15.51
N THR A 132 7.71 -18.41 -15.75
CA THR A 132 9.15 -18.52 -16.00
C THR A 132 9.98 -17.82 -14.92
N PHE A 133 9.37 -16.93 -14.14
CA PHE A 133 10.02 -16.24 -13.02
C PHE A 133 8.98 -15.80 -11.97
N PHE A 134 9.46 -15.55 -10.77
CA PHE A 134 8.68 -15.01 -9.66
C PHE A 134 9.24 -13.64 -9.26
N GLY A 135 8.42 -12.61 -9.33
CA GLY A 135 8.80 -11.25 -8.94
C GLY A 135 8.46 -10.97 -7.48
N ILE A 136 9.43 -10.47 -6.72
CA ILE A 136 9.25 -10.13 -5.30
C ILE A 136 9.54 -8.64 -5.10
N SER A 137 8.69 -7.97 -4.31
CA SER A 137 8.93 -6.58 -3.92
C SER A 137 10.24 -6.43 -3.13
N PRO A 138 11.02 -5.36 -3.37
CA PRO A 138 12.20 -5.03 -2.57
C PRO A 138 11.93 -4.94 -1.05
N ASN A 139 10.69 -4.62 -0.65
CA ASN A 139 10.29 -4.49 0.75
C ASN A 139 9.82 -5.80 1.38
N HIS A 140 9.86 -6.92 0.67
CA HIS A 140 9.42 -8.22 1.19
C HIS A 140 10.44 -8.76 2.23
N PRO A 141 10.01 -9.32 3.38
CA PRO A 141 10.91 -9.85 4.42
C PRO A 141 11.94 -10.84 3.88
N PHE A 142 11.55 -11.71 2.96
CA PHE A 142 12.43 -12.68 2.30
C PHE A 142 13.61 -11.99 1.58
N VAL A 143 13.37 -10.86 0.91
CA VAL A 143 14.42 -10.10 0.23
C VAL A 143 15.38 -9.45 1.23
N THR A 144 14.85 -8.98 2.36
CA THR A 144 15.68 -8.45 3.46
C THR A 144 16.61 -9.53 4.01
N GLU A 145 16.12 -10.75 4.18
CA GLU A 145 16.94 -11.88 4.61
C GLU A 145 18.05 -12.21 3.60
N LEU A 146 17.72 -12.27 2.31
CA LEU A 146 18.70 -12.51 1.25
C LEU A 146 19.78 -11.42 1.21
N SER A 147 19.42 -10.17 1.46
CA SER A 147 20.34 -9.04 1.43
C SER A 147 21.43 -9.11 2.51
N ASN A 148 21.17 -9.83 3.62
CA ASN A 148 22.16 -10.03 4.68
C ASN A 148 23.32 -10.93 4.25
N SER A 149 23.12 -11.74 3.20
CA SER A 149 24.11 -12.72 2.70
C SER A 149 24.63 -12.41 1.30
N ASP A 150 24.08 -11.40 0.61
CA ASP A 150 24.46 -11.01 -0.75
C ASP A 150 24.57 -9.49 -0.88
N GLU A 151 25.80 -8.99 -1.06
CA GLU A 151 26.11 -7.56 -1.17
C GLU A 151 25.48 -6.91 -2.42
N ASP A 152 25.33 -7.66 -3.52
CA ASP A 152 24.75 -7.14 -4.75
C ASP A 152 23.26 -6.89 -4.58
N ILE A 153 22.56 -7.75 -3.83
CA ILE A 153 21.16 -7.51 -3.45
C ILE A 153 21.08 -6.27 -2.56
N SER A 154 21.97 -6.11 -1.59
CA SER A 154 22.00 -4.93 -0.72
C SER A 154 22.19 -3.62 -1.50
N LYS A 155 23.08 -3.61 -2.48
CA LYS A 155 23.28 -2.45 -3.38
C LYS A 155 22.02 -2.15 -4.17
N PHE A 156 21.43 -3.18 -4.81
CA PHE A 156 20.21 -3.03 -5.58
C PHE A 156 19.07 -2.46 -4.72
N LEU A 157 18.88 -2.94 -3.49
CA LEU A 157 17.85 -2.43 -2.57
C LEU A 157 18.07 -0.96 -2.22
N ASN A 158 19.30 -0.52 -2.02
CA ASN A 158 19.62 0.87 -1.74
C ASN A 158 19.28 1.79 -2.92
N ASP A 159 19.51 1.32 -4.15
CA ASP A 159 19.13 2.07 -5.35
C ASP A 159 17.61 2.06 -5.57
N ALA A 160 16.94 0.94 -5.33
CA ALA A 160 15.48 0.83 -5.43
C ALA A 160 14.75 1.72 -4.41
N LYS A 161 15.31 1.96 -3.23
CA LYS A 161 14.73 2.88 -2.22
C LYS A 161 14.66 4.34 -2.68
N LYS A 162 15.45 4.73 -3.66
CA LYS A 162 15.44 6.09 -4.22
C LYS A 162 14.27 6.34 -5.17
N ILE A 163 13.56 5.26 -5.58
CA ILE A 163 12.39 5.37 -6.46
C ILE A 163 11.19 5.80 -5.61
N SER A 164 10.48 6.82 -6.08
CA SER A 164 9.26 7.32 -5.43
C SER A 164 8.24 6.20 -5.17
N SER A 165 7.60 6.23 -3.99
CA SER A 165 6.50 5.33 -3.66
C SER A 165 5.15 5.77 -4.27
N ALA A 166 5.08 6.94 -4.89
CA ALA A 166 3.87 7.43 -5.53
C ALA A 166 3.54 6.61 -6.79
N GLU A 167 2.30 6.13 -6.89
CA GLU A 167 1.84 5.27 -8.00
C GLU A 167 2.07 5.92 -9.38
N ALA A 168 1.82 7.23 -9.50
CA ALA A 168 2.01 7.99 -10.73
C ALA A 168 3.49 8.02 -11.19
N ASP A 169 4.42 8.03 -10.25
CA ASP A 169 5.84 8.02 -10.52
C ASP A 169 6.34 6.61 -10.84
N GLN A 170 5.79 5.59 -10.17
CA GLN A 170 6.10 4.19 -10.44
C GLN A 170 5.70 3.75 -11.85
N VAL A 171 4.60 4.29 -12.38
CA VAL A 171 4.16 4.01 -13.76
C VAL A 171 5.14 4.58 -14.79
N LYS A 172 5.80 5.69 -14.48
CA LYS A 172 6.76 6.38 -15.35
C LYS A 172 8.20 5.93 -15.15
N ALA A 173 8.50 5.35 -13.99
CA ALA A 173 9.85 4.91 -13.67
C ALA A 173 10.27 3.71 -14.53
N GLU A 174 11.55 3.67 -14.91
CA GLU A 174 12.14 2.49 -15.51
C GLU A 174 12.03 1.31 -14.52
N LYS A 175 11.49 0.19 -15.01
CA LYS A 175 11.33 -1.01 -14.19
C LYS A 175 12.70 -1.66 -13.97
N LEU A 176 13.25 -1.44 -12.79
CA LEU A 176 14.48 -2.09 -12.37
C LEU A 176 14.17 -3.47 -11.78
N GLY A 177 15.01 -4.43 -12.08
CA GLY A 177 14.91 -5.78 -11.55
C GLY A 177 16.30 -6.38 -11.33
N TYR A 178 16.44 -7.16 -10.27
CA TYR A 178 17.65 -7.93 -9.97
C TYR A 178 17.31 -9.43 -9.92
N LYS A 179 18.05 -10.24 -10.66
CA LYS A 179 17.86 -11.70 -10.68
C LYS A 179 18.64 -12.30 -9.51
N THR A 180 17.94 -12.86 -8.54
CA THR A 180 18.56 -13.61 -7.44
C THR A 180 19.02 -14.99 -7.89
N LYS A 181 19.84 -15.65 -7.05
CA LYS A 181 20.31 -17.03 -7.27
C LYS A 181 19.33 -18.08 -6.74
N VAL A 182 18.24 -17.66 -6.09
CA VAL A 182 17.22 -18.56 -5.52
C VAL A 182 16.25 -19.00 -6.60
N ASN A 183 16.03 -20.30 -6.72
CA ASN A 183 15.07 -20.87 -7.66
C ASN A 183 13.79 -21.30 -6.94
N ILE A 184 12.69 -21.26 -7.68
CA ILE A 184 11.40 -21.85 -7.32
C ILE A 184 11.36 -23.28 -7.87
N ILE A 185 10.81 -24.21 -7.11
CA ILE A 185 10.63 -25.62 -7.46
C ILE A 185 9.15 -25.99 -7.54
#